data_1267b980bdc17362ea0683a3f9ade57e
#
_entry.id   1267b980bdc17362ea0683a3f9ade57e
#
_cell.length_a   1.000
_cell.length_b   1.000
_cell.length_c   1.000
_cell.angle_alpha   90.00
_cell.angle_beta   90.00
_cell.angle_gamma   90.00
#
_symmetry.space_group_name_H-M   'P 1'
#
loop_
_entity.id
_entity.type
_entity.pdbx_description
1 polymer ?
#
loop_
_entity_poly.entity_id
_entity_poly.type
_entity_poly.pdbx_seq_one_letter_code
_entity_poly.pdbx_strand_id
1 'polypeptide(L)'
;MHIEERKVTVREVTEGYFNDAEEGVVGYDDQLDIRPKYQREFVYKDKQRDEVIRTVMKGLPLNVMYWVDRGEQYEDDPDEPRYEVLDGQQRTISLCEYVDGSFSVDDKYFDNLPSDKKKQILDYQLFVYVCEGTDSEKLDWFRIINIAGEQLTDQELRNAVYAGSWVSDAKRYFSKTGCAASTLADDYLKGSSIRQEFLEKAISWAAAAEDKSIKGYMAEHQNDPTAQALWSYFRSVIEWVQAVFPKKRKEMKGLPWGLFYNDHHERRDLDPKALEERVSALMADEDVTKKSGVYEFLLTGNEKALSIRAFDQRTKREAYERQGHKCAICGEEFELEKMHGDHIKPWSKGGHTTPDNCQMLCTDCNLKKGAQE
;
A
#
# COMPACT_ATOMS: atom_id res chain seq x y z
N MET A 1 -16.99 -25.66 -4.20
CA MET A 1 -17.27 -24.60 -5.21
C MET A 1 -17.74 -25.23 -6.50
N HIS A 2 -18.86 -24.77 -7.07
CA HIS A 2 -19.37 -25.15 -8.39
C HIS A 2 -18.98 -24.02 -9.39
N ILE A 3 -18.61 -24.39 -10.63
CA ILE A 3 -18.24 -23.44 -11.67
C ILE A 3 -18.99 -23.78 -12.95
N GLU A 4 -19.72 -22.82 -13.49
CA GLU A 4 -20.46 -22.92 -14.75
C GLU A 4 -19.81 -22.02 -15.80
N GLU A 5 -19.56 -22.51 -17.02
CA GLU A 5 -19.17 -21.69 -18.14
C GLU A 5 -20.39 -21.05 -18.80
N ARG A 6 -20.35 -19.73 -18.98
CA ARG A 6 -21.43 -18.97 -19.60
C ARG A 6 -20.86 -18.04 -20.68
N LYS A 7 -21.60 -17.86 -21.75
CA LYS A 7 -21.32 -16.87 -22.80
C LYS A 7 -22.31 -15.74 -22.69
N VAL A 8 -21.81 -14.53 -22.51
CA VAL A 8 -22.59 -13.32 -22.36
C VAL A 8 -22.12 -12.32 -23.39
N THR A 9 -23.03 -11.67 -24.11
CA THR A 9 -22.67 -10.64 -25.11
C THR A 9 -22.36 -9.30 -24.43
N VAL A 10 -21.58 -8.45 -25.11
CA VAL A 10 -21.36 -7.07 -24.66
C VAL A 10 -22.71 -6.35 -24.52
N ARG A 11 -23.67 -6.60 -25.43
CA ARG A 11 -25.03 -6.06 -25.35
C ARG A 11 -25.70 -6.35 -24.01
N GLU A 12 -25.71 -7.64 -23.61
CA GLU A 12 -26.32 -8.07 -22.35
C GLU A 12 -25.65 -7.41 -21.15
N VAL A 13 -24.32 -7.36 -21.13
CA VAL A 13 -23.58 -6.76 -20.00
C VAL A 13 -23.80 -5.26 -19.88
N THR A 14 -23.99 -4.57 -21.02
CA THR A 14 -24.20 -3.10 -21.04
C THR A 14 -25.66 -2.70 -20.83
N GLU A 15 -26.60 -3.65 -20.83
CA GLU A 15 -27.99 -3.37 -20.52
C GLU A 15 -28.14 -2.96 -19.06
N GLY A 16 -28.85 -1.85 -18.80
CA GLY A 16 -28.99 -1.30 -17.46
C GLY A 16 -27.68 -0.75 -16.85
N TYR A 17 -26.64 -0.49 -17.66
CA TYR A 17 -25.38 0.01 -17.12
C TYR A 17 -25.53 1.35 -16.40
N PHE A 18 -25.09 1.36 -15.15
CA PHE A 18 -25.06 2.55 -14.31
C PHE A 18 -23.74 2.60 -13.54
N ASN A 19 -23.09 3.75 -13.47
CA ASN A 19 -21.81 3.92 -12.76
C ASN A 19 -21.89 5.18 -11.90
N ASP A 20 -21.99 4.99 -10.60
CA ASP A 20 -21.96 6.06 -9.61
C ASP A 20 -20.90 5.77 -8.53
N ALA A 21 -20.27 6.83 -8.03
CA ALA A 21 -19.19 6.71 -7.04
C ALA A 21 -19.69 6.22 -5.67
N GLU A 22 -20.96 6.49 -5.33
CA GLU A 22 -21.55 6.15 -4.02
C GLU A 22 -22.51 4.97 -4.12
N GLU A 23 -23.34 4.91 -5.18
CA GLU A 23 -24.35 3.88 -5.35
C GLU A 23 -23.79 2.58 -5.96
N GLY A 24 -22.64 2.64 -6.62
CA GLY A 24 -21.98 1.45 -7.18
C GLY A 24 -21.90 1.44 -8.71
N VAL A 25 -21.55 0.28 -9.27
CA VAL A 25 -21.48 0.07 -10.72
C VAL A 25 -22.20 -1.22 -11.04
N VAL A 26 -23.31 -1.10 -11.76
CA VAL A 26 -24.17 -2.25 -12.13
C VAL A 26 -24.33 -2.35 -13.64
N GLY A 27 -24.76 -3.50 -14.11
CA GLY A 27 -25.10 -3.81 -15.49
C GLY A 27 -25.81 -5.14 -15.60
N TYR A 28 -25.93 -5.68 -16.82
CA TYR A 28 -26.62 -6.94 -17.04
C TYR A 28 -28.07 -6.90 -16.53
N ASP A 29 -28.79 -5.82 -16.89
CA ASP A 29 -30.15 -5.54 -16.44
C ASP A 29 -30.29 -5.55 -14.91
N ASP A 30 -29.42 -4.78 -14.23
CA ASP A 30 -29.30 -4.64 -12.78
C ASP A 30 -28.94 -5.94 -12.02
N GLN A 31 -28.62 -7.03 -12.74
CA GLN A 31 -28.29 -8.32 -12.10
C GLN A 31 -26.82 -8.50 -11.79
N LEU A 32 -25.92 -7.63 -12.27
CA LEU A 32 -24.48 -7.74 -12.07
C LEU A 32 -23.94 -6.52 -11.33
N ASP A 33 -23.43 -6.71 -10.11
CA ASP A 33 -22.56 -5.76 -9.45
C ASP A 33 -21.15 -5.85 -10.07
N ILE A 34 -20.82 -4.87 -10.91
CA ILE A 34 -19.53 -4.80 -11.61
C ILE A 34 -18.40 -4.35 -10.67
N ARG A 35 -18.75 -3.58 -9.62
CA ARG A 35 -17.81 -3.07 -8.63
C ARG A 35 -18.27 -3.39 -7.21
N PRO A 36 -18.23 -4.66 -6.81
CA PRO A 36 -18.56 -5.05 -5.44
C PRO A 36 -17.80 -4.24 -4.40
N LYS A 37 -18.39 -4.04 -3.23
CA LYS A 37 -17.86 -3.17 -2.16
C LYS A 37 -16.43 -3.50 -1.72
N TYR A 38 -15.98 -4.72 -1.91
CA TYR A 38 -14.60 -5.15 -1.61
C TYR A 38 -13.60 -4.83 -2.73
N GLN A 39 -14.04 -4.57 -3.96
CA GLN A 39 -13.17 -4.25 -5.07
C GLN A 39 -12.74 -2.78 -5.06
N ARG A 40 -11.65 -2.49 -5.77
CA ARG A 40 -11.09 -1.13 -5.93
C ARG A 40 -11.84 -0.33 -6.99
N GLU A 41 -11.63 1.00 -6.99
CA GLU A 41 -12.07 1.87 -8.08
C GLU A 41 -11.41 1.50 -9.42
N PHE A 42 -11.97 2.05 -10.50
CA PHE A 42 -11.41 1.90 -11.85
C PHE A 42 -9.98 2.47 -11.92
N VAL A 43 -9.01 1.67 -12.35
CA VAL A 43 -7.58 2.03 -12.34
C VAL A 43 -6.91 1.93 -13.70
N TYR A 44 -7.59 1.41 -14.73
CA TYR A 44 -7.01 1.36 -16.07
C TYR A 44 -6.69 2.77 -16.56
N LYS A 45 -5.46 2.91 -17.09
CA LYS A 45 -5.06 4.10 -17.84
C LYS A 45 -5.68 4.04 -19.23
N ASP A 46 -5.82 5.19 -19.90
CA ASP A 46 -6.42 5.29 -21.24
C ASP A 46 -5.90 4.22 -22.20
N LYS A 47 -4.59 3.98 -22.23
CA LYS A 47 -4.00 2.95 -23.10
C LYS A 47 -4.54 1.54 -22.83
N GLN A 48 -4.74 1.16 -21.58
CA GLN A 48 -5.23 -0.17 -21.20
C GLN A 48 -6.71 -0.31 -21.55
N ARG A 49 -7.49 0.73 -21.27
CA ARG A 49 -8.91 0.83 -21.59
C ARG A 49 -9.15 0.74 -23.10
N ASP A 50 -8.39 1.52 -23.88
CA ASP A 50 -8.48 1.52 -25.34
C ASP A 50 -8.13 0.16 -25.95
N GLU A 51 -7.15 -0.55 -25.39
CA GLU A 51 -6.75 -1.86 -25.89
C GLU A 51 -7.82 -2.93 -25.69
N VAL A 52 -8.63 -2.84 -24.64
CA VAL A 52 -9.84 -3.70 -24.49
C VAL A 52 -10.78 -3.50 -25.68
N ILE A 53 -11.08 -2.27 -26.01
CA ILE A 53 -12.00 -1.95 -27.12
C ILE A 53 -11.41 -2.36 -28.47
N ARG A 54 -10.12 -2.09 -28.73
CA ARG A 54 -9.45 -2.52 -29.95
C ARG A 54 -9.45 -4.05 -30.12
N THR A 55 -9.33 -4.78 -29.02
CA THR A 55 -9.38 -6.26 -29.01
C THR A 55 -10.75 -6.74 -29.47
N VAL A 56 -11.83 -6.17 -28.93
CA VAL A 56 -13.20 -6.48 -29.33
C VAL A 56 -13.48 -6.08 -30.78
N MET A 57 -13.06 -4.88 -31.18
CA MET A 57 -13.21 -4.42 -32.58
C MET A 57 -12.50 -5.32 -33.60
N LYS A 58 -11.39 -5.96 -33.20
CA LYS A 58 -10.66 -6.92 -34.05
C LYS A 58 -11.23 -8.34 -33.98
N GLY A 59 -12.23 -8.59 -33.12
CA GLY A 59 -12.78 -9.93 -32.89
C GLY A 59 -11.77 -10.89 -32.23
N LEU A 60 -10.75 -10.36 -31.56
CA LEU A 60 -9.75 -11.16 -30.84
C LEU A 60 -10.29 -11.55 -29.47
N PRO A 61 -9.88 -12.71 -28.89
CA PRO A 61 -10.39 -13.14 -27.59
C PRO A 61 -9.88 -12.22 -26.47
N LEU A 62 -10.80 -11.78 -25.60
CA LEU A 62 -10.49 -11.22 -24.29
C LEU A 62 -10.24 -12.36 -23.29
N ASN A 63 -9.46 -12.07 -22.25
CA ASN A 63 -9.33 -12.99 -21.12
C ASN A 63 -10.70 -13.27 -20.50
N VAL A 64 -10.88 -14.51 -20.03
CA VAL A 64 -12.09 -14.96 -19.33
C VAL A 64 -12.40 -14.04 -18.14
N MET A 65 -13.69 -13.83 -17.88
CA MET A 65 -14.19 -13.11 -16.71
C MET A 65 -14.72 -14.10 -15.68
N TYR A 66 -14.69 -13.70 -14.43
CA TYR A 66 -15.18 -14.54 -13.32
C TYR A 66 -16.22 -13.76 -12.55
N TRP A 67 -17.40 -14.37 -12.43
CA TRP A 67 -18.52 -13.86 -11.66
C TRP A 67 -18.81 -14.79 -10.50
N VAL A 68 -19.38 -14.26 -9.44
CA VAL A 68 -19.91 -15.01 -8.31
C VAL A 68 -21.44 -14.97 -8.37
N ASP A 69 -22.09 -16.13 -8.30
CA ASP A 69 -23.52 -16.19 -7.98
C ASP A 69 -23.68 -16.09 -6.45
N ARG A 70 -24.49 -15.15 -5.98
CA ARG A 70 -24.77 -14.93 -4.55
C ARG A 70 -25.65 -16.04 -3.97
N GLY A 71 -26.32 -16.83 -4.82
CA GLY A 71 -27.09 -17.98 -4.38
C GLY A 71 -28.15 -17.62 -3.32
N GLU A 72 -28.09 -18.29 -2.17
CA GLU A 72 -29.05 -18.06 -1.06
C GLU A 72 -29.05 -16.61 -0.57
N GLN A 73 -27.90 -15.89 -0.59
CA GLN A 73 -27.83 -14.49 -0.20
C GLN A 73 -28.66 -13.58 -1.10
N TYR A 74 -28.80 -13.92 -2.39
CA TYR A 74 -29.69 -13.20 -3.32
C TYR A 74 -31.17 -13.46 -3.00
N GLU A 75 -31.51 -14.67 -2.54
CA GLU A 75 -32.89 -15.01 -2.16
C GLU A 75 -33.32 -14.26 -0.90
N ASP A 76 -32.36 -13.95 0.00
CA ASP A 76 -32.59 -13.16 1.21
C ASP A 76 -32.71 -11.66 0.93
N ASP A 77 -32.07 -11.15 -0.15
CA ASP A 77 -32.06 -9.73 -0.54
C ASP A 77 -32.15 -9.57 -2.07
N PRO A 78 -33.36 -9.74 -2.66
CA PRO A 78 -33.57 -9.70 -4.10
C PRO A 78 -33.44 -8.29 -4.72
N ASP A 79 -33.37 -7.23 -3.92
CA ASP A 79 -33.16 -5.87 -4.40
C ASP A 79 -31.68 -5.59 -4.74
N GLU A 80 -30.76 -6.45 -4.31
CA GLU A 80 -29.34 -6.41 -4.65
C GLU A 80 -29.03 -7.29 -5.88
N PRO A 81 -27.98 -6.98 -6.69
CA PRO A 81 -27.61 -7.77 -7.87
C PRO A 81 -27.31 -9.24 -7.53
N ARG A 82 -27.79 -10.16 -8.37
CA ARG A 82 -27.58 -11.59 -8.18
C ARG A 82 -26.12 -12.00 -8.35
N TYR A 83 -25.42 -11.36 -9.29
CA TYR A 83 -24.03 -11.68 -9.61
C TYR A 83 -23.10 -10.56 -9.17
N GLU A 84 -21.88 -10.93 -8.80
CA GLU A 84 -20.78 -10.00 -8.51
C GLU A 84 -19.59 -10.32 -9.42
N VAL A 85 -18.93 -9.30 -9.97
CA VAL A 85 -17.68 -9.51 -10.71
C VAL A 85 -16.56 -9.88 -9.73
N LEU A 86 -15.99 -11.07 -9.88
CA LEU A 86 -14.82 -11.50 -9.12
C LEU A 86 -13.52 -11.08 -9.82
N ASP A 87 -13.39 -11.33 -11.12
CA ASP A 87 -12.33 -10.77 -11.99
C ASP A 87 -12.90 -10.35 -13.34
N GLY A 88 -12.31 -9.32 -13.92
CA GLY A 88 -12.77 -8.71 -15.17
C GLY A 88 -13.43 -7.35 -15.00
N GLN A 89 -13.52 -6.80 -13.78
CA GLN A 89 -14.09 -5.49 -13.47
C GLN A 89 -13.63 -4.41 -14.45
N GLN A 90 -12.31 -4.24 -14.61
CA GLN A 90 -11.73 -3.18 -15.44
C GLN A 90 -12.13 -3.32 -16.92
N ARG A 91 -12.17 -4.56 -17.42
CA ARG A 91 -12.59 -4.88 -18.79
C ARG A 91 -14.07 -4.62 -18.98
N THR A 92 -14.89 -5.04 -18.04
CA THR A 92 -16.34 -4.84 -18.07
C THR A 92 -16.69 -3.36 -18.07
N ILE A 93 -16.13 -2.57 -17.14
CA ILE A 93 -16.34 -1.11 -17.09
C ILE A 93 -15.88 -0.45 -18.39
N SER A 94 -14.72 -0.83 -18.95
CA SER A 94 -14.24 -0.27 -20.22
C SER A 94 -15.22 -0.51 -21.36
N LEU A 95 -15.83 -1.69 -21.45
CA LEU A 95 -16.82 -2.02 -22.45
C LEU A 95 -18.11 -1.20 -22.27
N CYS A 96 -18.60 -1.15 -21.04
CA CYS A 96 -19.82 -0.41 -20.71
C CYS A 96 -19.66 1.10 -20.99
N GLU A 97 -18.58 1.71 -20.48
CA GLU A 97 -18.30 3.15 -20.72
C GLU A 97 -18.11 3.49 -22.19
N TYR A 98 -17.51 2.58 -22.98
CA TYR A 98 -17.38 2.82 -24.43
C TYR A 98 -18.73 2.78 -25.14
N VAL A 99 -19.59 1.80 -24.83
CA VAL A 99 -20.93 1.68 -25.41
C VAL A 99 -21.83 2.83 -24.96
N ASP A 100 -21.68 3.28 -23.70
CA ASP A 100 -22.37 4.49 -23.19
C ASP A 100 -21.87 5.80 -23.80
N GLY A 101 -20.75 5.78 -24.52
CA GLY A 101 -20.20 6.97 -25.19
C GLY A 101 -19.34 7.87 -24.29
N SER A 102 -18.89 7.37 -23.13
CA SER A 102 -18.10 8.13 -22.18
C SER A 102 -16.68 8.47 -22.68
N PHE A 103 -16.14 7.71 -23.63
CA PHE A 103 -14.84 7.98 -24.25
C PHE A 103 -14.75 7.50 -25.69
N SER A 104 -13.72 7.97 -26.40
CA SER A 104 -13.43 7.57 -27.79
C SER A 104 -12.18 6.71 -27.87
N VAL A 105 -12.12 5.80 -28.86
CA VAL A 105 -10.93 5.03 -29.23
C VAL A 105 -10.58 5.34 -30.68
N ASP A 106 -9.31 5.70 -30.95
CA ASP A 106 -8.86 6.15 -32.27
C ASP A 106 -9.75 7.25 -32.87
N ASP A 107 -10.08 8.25 -32.04
CA ASP A 107 -10.97 9.39 -32.34
C ASP A 107 -12.41 9.01 -32.70
N LYS A 108 -12.86 7.81 -32.38
CA LYS A 108 -14.22 7.33 -32.67
C LYS A 108 -14.96 6.98 -31.38
N TYR A 109 -16.06 7.68 -31.14
CA TYR A 109 -17.07 7.30 -30.15
C TYR A 109 -17.92 6.16 -30.69
N PHE A 110 -18.48 5.33 -29.81
CA PHE A 110 -19.34 4.23 -30.18
C PHE A 110 -20.49 4.71 -31.07
N ASP A 111 -21.15 5.84 -30.73
CA ASP A 111 -22.27 6.40 -31.47
C ASP A 111 -21.92 6.83 -32.88
N ASN A 112 -20.68 7.14 -33.15
CA ASN A 112 -20.19 7.55 -34.47
C ASN A 112 -19.78 6.36 -35.36
N LEU A 113 -19.87 5.13 -34.85
CA LEU A 113 -19.51 3.95 -35.64
C LEU A 113 -20.61 3.56 -36.63
N PRO A 114 -20.25 2.98 -37.80
CA PRO A 114 -21.21 2.35 -38.71
C PRO A 114 -22.00 1.24 -38.02
N SER A 115 -23.24 1.00 -38.46
CA SER A 115 -24.17 0.05 -37.83
C SER A 115 -23.63 -1.37 -37.76
N ASP A 116 -22.88 -1.81 -38.76
CA ASP A 116 -22.22 -3.14 -38.77
C ASP A 116 -21.14 -3.25 -37.68
N LYS A 117 -20.38 -2.16 -37.41
CA LYS A 117 -19.36 -2.09 -36.38
C LYS A 117 -19.98 -2.05 -34.98
N LYS A 118 -21.04 -1.26 -34.78
CA LYS A 118 -21.82 -1.26 -33.55
C LYS A 118 -22.32 -2.68 -33.25
N LYS A 119 -22.91 -3.34 -34.25
CA LYS A 119 -23.42 -4.70 -34.12
C LYS A 119 -22.29 -5.68 -33.78
N GLN A 120 -21.13 -5.59 -34.43
CA GLN A 120 -19.97 -6.44 -34.16
C GLN A 120 -19.51 -6.32 -32.71
N ILE A 121 -19.48 -5.12 -32.12
CA ILE A 121 -19.11 -4.88 -30.73
C ILE A 121 -20.17 -5.42 -29.78
N LEU A 122 -21.45 -5.10 -30.03
CA LEU A 122 -22.54 -5.52 -29.14
C LEU A 122 -22.75 -7.04 -29.12
N ASP A 123 -22.56 -7.71 -30.25
CA ASP A 123 -22.72 -9.17 -30.37
C ASP A 123 -21.43 -9.95 -30.04
N TYR A 124 -20.36 -9.25 -29.61
CA TYR A 124 -19.13 -9.89 -29.17
C TYR A 124 -19.37 -10.70 -27.89
N GLN A 125 -18.93 -11.98 -27.89
CA GLN A 125 -19.15 -12.91 -26.81
C GLN A 125 -18.01 -12.85 -25.77
N LEU A 126 -18.37 -12.56 -24.54
CA LEU A 126 -17.55 -12.66 -23.36
C LEU A 126 -17.66 -14.08 -22.80
N PHE A 127 -16.53 -14.68 -22.47
CA PHE A 127 -16.49 -15.95 -21.75
C PHE A 127 -16.44 -15.66 -20.25
N VAL A 128 -17.44 -16.17 -19.53
CA VAL A 128 -17.65 -15.92 -18.12
C VAL A 128 -17.72 -17.25 -17.39
N TYR A 129 -16.93 -17.42 -16.34
CA TYR A 129 -17.12 -18.47 -15.37
C TYR A 129 -17.93 -17.93 -14.19
N VAL A 130 -19.08 -18.51 -13.96
CA VAL A 130 -19.94 -18.20 -12.82
C VAL A 130 -19.63 -19.19 -11.71
N CYS A 131 -19.21 -18.67 -10.54
CA CYS A 131 -18.76 -19.46 -9.41
C CYS A 131 -19.78 -19.39 -8.28
N GLU A 132 -20.16 -20.54 -7.75
CA GLU A 132 -21.01 -20.66 -6.57
C GLU A 132 -20.27 -21.47 -5.49
N GLY A 133 -20.29 -21.01 -4.24
CA GLY A 133 -19.59 -21.66 -3.13
C GLY A 133 -19.55 -20.80 -1.89
N THR A 134 -18.87 -21.28 -0.85
CA THR A 134 -18.63 -20.52 0.38
C THR A 134 -17.68 -19.37 0.14
N ASP A 135 -17.72 -18.34 0.97
CA ASP A 135 -16.83 -17.17 0.88
C ASP A 135 -15.35 -17.56 0.93
N SER A 136 -14.99 -18.56 1.75
CA SER A 136 -13.63 -19.08 1.80
C SER A 136 -13.19 -19.70 0.47
N GLU A 137 -14.03 -20.49 -0.19
CA GLU A 137 -13.74 -21.11 -1.49
C GLU A 137 -13.64 -20.06 -2.60
N LYS A 138 -14.54 -19.07 -2.60
CA LYS A 138 -14.52 -17.94 -3.54
C LYS A 138 -13.22 -17.17 -3.42
N LEU A 139 -12.76 -16.89 -2.20
CA LEU A 139 -11.53 -16.17 -1.91
C LEU A 139 -10.26 -16.93 -2.30
N ASP A 140 -10.19 -18.20 -2.00
CA ASP A 140 -9.04 -19.04 -2.40
C ASP A 140 -8.95 -19.12 -3.92
N TRP A 141 -10.09 -19.24 -4.60
CA TRP A 141 -10.15 -19.19 -6.06
C TRP A 141 -9.74 -17.84 -6.62
N PHE A 142 -10.22 -16.75 -6.01
CA PHE A 142 -9.86 -15.39 -6.40
C PHE A 142 -8.35 -15.13 -6.31
N ARG A 143 -7.67 -15.66 -5.30
CA ARG A 143 -6.21 -15.61 -5.22
C ARG A 143 -5.53 -16.32 -6.39
N ILE A 144 -6.06 -17.47 -6.79
CA ILE A 144 -5.49 -18.28 -7.87
C ILE A 144 -5.64 -17.58 -9.22
N ILE A 145 -6.81 -17.05 -9.56
CA ILE A 145 -7.07 -16.42 -10.87
C ILE A 145 -6.33 -15.08 -11.04
N ASN A 146 -6.07 -14.36 -9.96
CA ASN A 146 -5.34 -13.08 -10.03
C ASN A 146 -3.83 -13.22 -10.24
N ILE A 147 -3.27 -14.42 -10.34
CA ILE A 147 -1.83 -14.65 -10.58
C ILE A 147 -1.40 -14.12 -11.97
N ALA A 148 -2.29 -14.08 -12.94
CA ALA A 148 -1.98 -13.73 -14.34
C ALA A 148 -2.31 -12.26 -14.74
N GLY A 149 -2.94 -11.47 -13.85
CA GLY A 149 -3.41 -10.11 -14.12
C GLY A 149 -2.69 -9.03 -13.31
N GLU A 150 -3.32 -7.86 -13.18
CA GLU A 150 -2.86 -6.83 -12.26
C GLU A 150 -3.17 -7.29 -10.83
N GLN A 151 -2.11 -7.76 -10.14
CA GLN A 151 -2.23 -8.40 -8.83
C GLN A 151 -2.93 -7.49 -7.81
N LEU A 152 -3.87 -8.07 -7.09
CA LEU A 152 -4.46 -7.43 -5.93
C LEU A 152 -3.42 -7.30 -4.81
N THR A 153 -3.51 -6.20 -4.09
CA THR A 153 -2.73 -6.04 -2.86
C THR A 153 -3.30 -6.96 -1.76
N ASP A 154 -2.47 -7.24 -0.75
CA ASP A 154 -2.94 -8.02 0.40
C ASP A 154 -4.14 -7.39 1.09
N GLN A 155 -4.25 -6.05 1.07
CA GLN A 155 -5.39 -5.36 1.66
C GLN A 155 -6.65 -5.48 0.81
N GLU A 156 -6.55 -5.45 -0.51
CA GLU A 156 -7.69 -5.72 -1.40
C GLU A 156 -8.25 -7.13 -1.16
N LEU A 157 -7.37 -8.12 -0.97
CA LEU A 157 -7.77 -9.48 -0.60
C LEU A 157 -8.44 -9.53 0.80
N ARG A 158 -7.85 -8.86 1.80
CA ARG A 158 -8.46 -8.78 3.14
C ARG A 158 -9.82 -8.09 3.12
N ASN A 159 -10.00 -7.05 2.32
CA ASN A 159 -11.30 -6.37 2.18
C ASN A 159 -12.39 -7.30 1.65
N ALA A 160 -12.03 -8.25 0.79
CA ALA A 160 -12.96 -9.26 0.29
C ALA A 160 -13.31 -10.31 1.38
N VAL A 161 -12.29 -10.77 2.15
CA VAL A 161 -12.51 -11.74 3.25
C VAL A 161 -13.39 -11.18 4.36
N TYR A 162 -13.15 -9.93 4.73
CA TYR A 162 -13.84 -9.25 5.84
C TYR A 162 -14.83 -8.22 5.30
N ALA A 163 -15.46 -8.51 4.14
CA ALA A 163 -16.51 -7.65 3.60
C ALA A 163 -17.63 -7.46 4.63
N GLY A 164 -18.09 -6.21 4.76
CA GLY A 164 -19.10 -5.84 5.76
C GLY A 164 -19.28 -4.33 5.83
N SER A 165 -20.18 -3.88 6.73
CA SER A 165 -20.48 -2.46 6.94
C SER A 165 -19.24 -1.66 7.29
N TRP A 166 -18.38 -2.18 8.15
CA TRP A 166 -17.17 -1.51 8.59
C TRP A 166 -16.17 -1.26 7.46
N VAL A 167 -15.84 -2.27 6.65
CA VAL A 167 -14.91 -2.11 5.50
C VAL A 167 -15.50 -1.13 4.49
N SER A 168 -16.80 -1.21 4.23
CA SER A 168 -17.49 -0.30 3.30
C SER A 168 -17.40 1.15 3.76
N ASP A 169 -17.60 1.42 5.06
CA ASP A 169 -17.45 2.76 5.61
C ASP A 169 -15.98 3.20 5.66
N ALA A 170 -15.03 2.31 6.02
CA ALA A 170 -13.60 2.60 6.03
C ALA A 170 -13.11 3.06 4.64
N LYS A 171 -13.56 2.44 3.57
CA LYS A 171 -13.19 2.81 2.19
C LYS A 171 -13.58 4.25 1.84
N ARG A 172 -14.63 4.81 2.42
CA ARG A 172 -15.02 6.23 2.22
C ARG A 172 -13.93 7.19 2.69
N TYR A 173 -13.25 6.86 3.80
CA TYR A 173 -12.18 7.69 4.35
C TYR A 173 -10.81 7.45 3.68
N PHE A 174 -10.53 6.21 3.26
CA PHE A 174 -9.16 5.78 2.96
C PHE A 174 -8.91 5.38 1.50
N SER A 175 -9.95 5.06 0.72
CA SER A 175 -9.78 4.25 -0.50
C SER A 175 -10.35 4.87 -1.78
N LYS A 176 -10.73 6.14 -1.76
CA LYS A 176 -11.20 6.88 -2.94
C LYS A 176 -10.16 7.89 -3.40
N THR A 177 -10.22 8.27 -4.67
CA THR A 177 -9.47 9.40 -5.20
C THR A 177 -9.83 10.68 -4.43
N GLY A 178 -8.82 11.37 -3.88
CA GLY A 178 -9.07 12.59 -3.10
C GLY A 178 -9.77 12.35 -1.75
N CYS A 179 -9.72 11.13 -1.22
CA CYS A 179 -10.32 10.80 0.08
C CYS A 179 -9.68 11.62 1.22
N ALA A 180 -10.39 11.66 2.36
CA ALA A 180 -9.95 12.42 3.54
C ALA A 180 -8.54 12.02 4.02
N ALA A 181 -8.22 10.73 3.98
CA ALA A 181 -6.90 10.24 4.37
C ALA A 181 -5.78 10.72 3.44
N SER A 182 -6.01 10.73 2.11
CA SER A 182 -5.02 11.23 1.16
C SER A 182 -4.79 12.74 1.31
N THR A 183 -5.87 13.50 1.50
CA THR A 183 -5.78 14.95 1.73
C THR A 183 -5.00 15.29 3.00
N LEU A 184 -5.19 14.51 4.06
CA LEU A 184 -4.55 14.73 5.37
C LEU A 184 -3.08 14.27 5.39
N ALA A 185 -2.77 13.13 4.75
CA ALA A 185 -1.56 12.36 5.02
C ALA A 185 -0.64 12.11 3.83
N ASP A 186 -0.87 12.71 2.66
CA ASP A 186 -0.03 12.48 1.46
C ASP A 186 1.44 12.84 1.66
N ASP A 187 1.76 13.81 2.52
CA ASP A 187 3.13 14.17 2.87
C ASP A 187 3.82 13.15 3.78
N TYR A 188 3.05 12.27 4.44
CA TYR A 188 3.53 11.35 5.47
C TYR A 188 3.48 9.88 5.05
N LEU A 189 2.55 9.49 4.17
CA LEU A 189 2.38 8.13 3.70
C LEU A 189 2.90 7.95 2.28
N LYS A 190 3.45 6.77 2.01
CA LYS A 190 3.70 6.26 0.66
C LYS A 190 2.57 5.32 0.26
N GLY A 191 2.30 5.28 -1.05
CA GLY A 191 1.32 4.38 -1.63
C GLY A 191 0.16 5.12 -2.28
N SER A 192 -0.85 4.36 -2.68
CA SER A 192 -2.06 4.82 -3.35
C SER A 192 -3.30 4.48 -2.52
N SER A 193 -4.16 5.46 -2.28
CA SER A 193 -5.45 5.23 -1.61
C SER A 193 -6.32 4.25 -2.41
N ILE A 194 -6.34 4.37 -3.74
CA ILE A 194 -7.11 3.49 -4.64
C ILE A 194 -6.66 2.03 -4.51
N ARG A 195 -5.35 1.78 -4.31
CA ARG A 195 -4.77 0.45 -4.08
C ARG A 195 -4.89 -0.02 -2.64
N GLN A 196 -5.72 0.63 -1.83
CA GLN A 196 -6.00 0.31 -0.43
C GLN A 196 -4.81 0.45 0.53
N GLU A 197 -3.68 1.00 0.08
CA GLU A 197 -2.46 1.08 0.89
C GLU A 197 -2.59 2.03 2.08
N PHE A 198 -3.41 3.10 1.97
CA PHE A 198 -3.70 3.99 3.09
C PHE A 198 -4.57 3.30 4.14
N LEU A 199 -5.58 2.54 3.70
CA LEU A 199 -6.40 1.71 4.58
C LEU A 199 -5.57 0.66 5.29
N GLU A 200 -4.69 -0.05 4.56
CA GLU A 200 -3.78 -1.04 5.14
C GLU A 200 -2.92 -0.44 6.25
N LYS A 201 -2.34 0.75 6.02
CA LYS A 201 -1.51 1.43 7.03
C LYS A 201 -2.32 1.80 8.26
N ALA A 202 -3.52 2.38 8.09
CA ALA A 202 -4.37 2.74 9.20
C ALA A 202 -4.75 1.53 10.05
N ILE A 203 -5.17 0.42 9.41
CA ILE A 203 -5.51 -0.84 10.10
C ILE A 203 -4.27 -1.43 10.79
N SER A 204 -3.12 -1.48 10.09
CA SER A 204 -1.88 -2.01 10.65
C SER A 204 -1.45 -1.28 11.93
N TRP A 205 -1.58 0.04 11.96
CA TRP A 205 -1.23 0.85 13.11
C TRP A 205 -2.23 0.70 14.26
N ALA A 206 -3.52 0.69 13.96
CA ALA A 206 -4.56 0.49 14.97
C ALA A 206 -4.49 -0.92 15.58
N ALA A 207 -4.30 -1.94 14.75
CA ALA A 207 -4.10 -3.32 15.20
C ALA A 207 -2.87 -3.45 16.11
N ALA A 208 -1.76 -2.80 15.76
CA ALA A 208 -0.56 -2.79 16.59
C ALA A 208 -0.78 -2.09 17.94
N ALA A 209 -1.60 -1.02 18.00
CA ALA A 209 -1.96 -0.37 19.25
C ALA A 209 -2.73 -1.30 20.22
N GLU A 210 -3.41 -2.31 19.69
CA GLU A 210 -4.19 -3.29 20.43
C GLU A 210 -3.50 -4.66 20.55
N ASP A 211 -2.24 -4.76 20.14
CA ASP A 211 -1.45 -6.01 20.10
C ASP A 211 -2.14 -7.12 19.27
N LYS A 212 -2.79 -6.72 18.17
CA LYS A 212 -3.53 -7.59 17.26
C LYS A 212 -2.85 -7.71 15.89
N SER A 213 -3.12 -8.81 15.18
CA SER A 213 -2.83 -8.88 13.76
C SER A 213 -3.86 -8.07 12.96
N ILE A 214 -3.50 -7.63 11.74
CA ILE A 214 -4.45 -6.97 10.81
C ILE A 214 -5.71 -7.81 10.60
N LYS A 215 -5.55 -9.13 10.42
CA LYS A 215 -6.68 -10.06 10.24
C LYS A 215 -7.57 -10.14 11.47
N GLY A 216 -6.98 -10.22 12.66
CA GLY A 216 -7.71 -10.24 13.94
C GLY A 216 -8.52 -8.96 14.14
N TYR A 217 -7.91 -7.80 13.90
CA TYR A 217 -8.57 -6.51 13.98
C TYR A 217 -9.76 -6.41 13.01
N MET A 218 -9.55 -6.77 11.73
CA MET A 218 -10.62 -6.72 10.72
C MET A 218 -11.77 -7.70 11.02
N ALA A 219 -11.46 -8.90 11.52
CA ALA A 219 -12.49 -9.89 11.89
C ALA A 219 -13.36 -9.40 13.05
N GLU A 220 -12.77 -8.74 14.04
CA GLU A 220 -13.49 -8.21 15.20
C GLU A 220 -14.44 -7.08 14.81
N HIS A 221 -14.00 -6.20 13.92
CA HIS A 221 -14.76 -5.02 13.52
C HIS A 221 -15.67 -5.27 12.30
N GLN A 222 -15.63 -6.43 11.65
CA GLN A 222 -16.30 -6.70 10.36
C GLN A 222 -17.75 -6.20 10.31
N ASN A 223 -18.50 -6.40 11.39
CA ASN A 223 -19.93 -6.09 11.50
C ASN A 223 -20.22 -4.75 12.19
N ASP A 224 -19.17 -3.98 12.53
CA ASP A 224 -19.40 -2.66 13.12
C ASP A 224 -20.08 -1.74 12.09
N PRO A 225 -21.03 -0.88 12.51
CA PRO A 225 -21.78 -0.05 11.58
C PRO A 225 -20.93 1.02 10.92
N THR A 226 -19.82 1.44 11.54
CA THR A 226 -18.94 2.50 11.04
C THR A 226 -17.48 2.23 11.36
N ALA A 227 -16.56 2.77 10.53
CA ALA A 227 -15.12 2.80 10.78
C ALA A 227 -14.65 4.14 11.38
N GLN A 228 -15.54 4.88 12.01
CA GLN A 228 -15.24 6.20 12.59
C GLN A 228 -14.11 6.14 13.63
N ALA A 229 -14.03 5.07 14.41
CA ALA A 229 -12.96 4.87 15.39
C ALA A 229 -11.58 4.79 14.71
N LEU A 230 -11.46 3.99 13.63
CA LEU A 230 -10.24 3.89 12.83
C LEU A 230 -9.86 5.24 12.21
N TRP A 231 -10.84 5.96 11.66
CA TRP A 231 -10.62 7.30 11.11
C TRP A 231 -10.12 8.29 12.16
N SER A 232 -10.74 8.31 13.34
CA SER A 232 -10.36 9.20 14.44
C SER A 232 -8.95 8.89 14.93
N TYR A 233 -8.61 7.60 15.09
CA TYR A 233 -7.26 7.17 15.43
C TYR A 233 -6.23 7.63 14.38
N PHE A 234 -6.47 7.35 13.10
CA PHE A 234 -5.57 7.74 12.02
C PHE A 234 -5.35 9.26 11.98
N ARG A 235 -6.41 10.04 12.14
CA ARG A 235 -6.34 11.50 12.22
C ARG A 235 -5.48 11.94 13.40
N SER A 236 -5.67 11.35 14.58
CA SER A 236 -4.87 11.67 15.78
C SER A 236 -3.38 11.38 15.55
N VAL A 237 -3.04 10.28 14.85
CA VAL A 237 -1.66 9.99 14.47
C VAL A 237 -1.07 11.12 13.64
N ILE A 238 -1.73 11.54 12.58
CA ILE A 238 -1.19 12.57 11.67
C ILE A 238 -1.15 13.95 12.34
N GLU A 239 -2.18 14.32 13.10
CA GLU A 239 -2.23 15.57 13.88
C GLU A 239 -1.08 15.62 14.90
N TRP A 240 -0.80 14.50 15.59
CA TRP A 240 0.35 14.39 16.49
C TRP A 240 1.67 14.58 15.76
N VAL A 241 1.88 13.93 14.61
CA VAL A 241 3.10 14.11 13.80
C VAL A 241 3.27 15.58 13.43
N GLN A 242 2.21 16.25 13.00
CA GLN A 242 2.23 17.68 12.64
C GLN A 242 2.55 18.58 13.84
N ALA A 243 2.07 18.21 15.01
CA ALA A 243 2.34 18.96 16.25
C ALA A 243 3.79 18.77 16.72
N VAL A 244 4.33 17.56 16.67
CA VAL A 244 5.69 17.23 17.13
C VAL A 244 6.76 17.67 16.11
N PHE A 245 6.47 17.52 14.81
CA PHE A 245 7.36 17.87 13.70
C PHE A 245 6.67 18.83 12.73
N PRO A 246 6.54 20.11 13.07
CA PRO A 246 5.70 21.05 12.32
C PRO A 246 6.23 21.36 10.92
N LYS A 247 7.53 21.19 10.66
CA LYS A 247 8.13 21.45 9.35
C LYS A 247 8.13 20.18 8.49
N LYS A 248 7.31 20.20 7.44
CA LYS A 248 7.23 19.09 6.48
C LYS A 248 8.53 18.92 5.70
N ARG A 249 8.98 17.68 5.54
CA ARG A 249 10.13 17.27 4.74
C ARG A 249 9.83 15.97 4.00
N LYS A 250 10.42 15.78 2.83
CA LYS A 250 10.25 14.55 2.02
C LYS A 250 10.69 13.27 2.75
N GLU A 251 11.62 13.38 3.69
CA GLU A 251 12.16 12.30 4.51
C GLU A 251 11.12 11.75 5.51
N MET A 252 10.04 12.48 5.76
CA MET A 252 8.93 12.05 6.60
C MET A 252 8.03 11.04 5.89
N LYS A 253 8.02 11.04 4.56
CA LYS A 253 7.10 10.23 3.76
C LYS A 253 7.44 8.74 3.84
N GLY A 254 6.49 7.97 4.37
CA GLY A 254 6.56 6.49 4.46
C GLY A 254 7.23 5.96 5.73
N LEU A 255 7.39 6.80 6.75
CA LEU A 255 7.77 6.35 8.08
C LEU A 255 6.60 5.66 8.81
N PRO A 256 6.86 4.79 9.79
CA PRO A 256 5.82 4.08 10.53
C PRO A 256 5.19 4.97 11.62
N TRP A 257 4.56 6.07 11.21
CA TRP A 257 4.09 7.11 12.13
C TRP A 257 3.09 6.62 13.17
N GLY A 258 2.23 5.66 12.81
CA GLY A 258 1.30 5.09 13.78
C GLY A 258 2.00 4.29 14.87
N LEU A 259 3.09 3.57 14.56
CA LEU A 259 3.87 2.88 15.59
C LEU A 259 4.58 3.89 16.50
N PHE A 260 5.16 4.95 15.94
CA PHE A 260 5.74 6.01 16.76
C PHE A 260 4.70 6.72 17.63
N TYR A 261 3.50 6.93 17.11
CA TYR A 261 2.39 7.48 17.87
C TYR A 261 2.01 6.55 19.03
N ASN A 262 1.83 5.26 18.77
CA ASN A 262 1.47 4.29 19.80
C ASN A 262 2.45 4.29 20.98
N ASP A 263 3.75 4.40 20.68
CA ASP A 263 4.81 4.35 21.69
C ASP A 263 5.08 5.70 22.39
N HIS A 264 4.78 6.83 21.73
CA HIS A 264 5.30 8.12 22.17
C HIS A 264 4.28 9.25 22.33
N HIS A 265 2.99 9.08 21.98
CA HIS A 265 2.01 10.18 22.00
C HIS A 265 1.74 10.75 23.41
N GLU A 266 1.95 9.95 24.45
CA GLU A 266 1.78 10.39 25.85
C GLU A 266 3.00 11.14 26.41
N ARG A 267 4.13 11.16 25.68
CA ARG A 267 5.36 11.83 26.12
C ARG A 267 5.16 13.36 26.15
N ARG A 268 5.49 13.96 27.28
CA ARG A 268 5.40 15.43 27.51
C ARG A 268 6.71 16.16 27.27
N ASP A 269 7.81 15.45 27.05
CA ASP A 269 9.14 15.97 26.82
C ASP A 269 9.45 16.26 25.33
N LEU A 270 8.49 16.04 24.43
CA LEU A 270 8.61 16.30 23.00
C LEU A 270 8.34 17.80 22.72
N ASP A 271 9.32 18.65 22.95
CA ASP A 271 9.25 20.07 22.57
C ASP A 271 9.47 20.23 21.05
N PRO A 272 8.45 20.68 20.29
CA PRO A 272 8.55 20.81 18.83
C PRO A 272 9.67 21.74 18.35
N LYS A 273 9.97 22.80 19.12
CA LYS A 273 11.02 23.76 18.76
C LYS A 273 12.41 23.13 18.91
N ALA A 274 12.66 22.51 20.05
CA ALA A 274 13.92 21.80 20.30
C ALA A 274 14.13 20.63 19.34
N LEU A 275 13.06 19.89 19.02
CA LEU A 275 13.10 18.81 18.03
C LEU A 275 13.42 19.35 16.63
N GLU A 276 12.82 20.45 16.19
CA GLU A 276 13.10 21.06 14.88
C GLU A 276 14.56 21.52 14.75
N GLU A 277 15.13 22.12 15.80
CA GLU A 277 16.54 22.50 15.83
C GLU A 277 17.45 21.25 15.68
N ARG A 278 17.13 20.17 16.38
CA ARG A 278 17.85 18.88 16.27
C ARG A 278 17.67 18.22 14.91
N VAL A 279 16.43 18.19 14.37
CA VAL A 279 16.19 17.69 13.01
C VAL A 279 17.03 18.45 12.01
N SER A 280 17.06 19.78 12.08
CA SER A 280 17.82 20.61 11.14
C SER A 280 19.33 20.35 11.23
N ALA A 281 19.86 20.19 12.44
CA ALA A 281 21.28 19.85 12.65
C ALA A 281 21.61 18.46 12.06
N LEU A 282 20.80 17.43 12.35
CA LEU A 282 21.01 16.07 11.86
C LEU A 282 20.82 15.95 10.33
N MET A 283 19.94 16.75 9.74
CA MET A 283 19.79 16.82 8.28
C MET A 283 21.02 17.42 7.59
N ALA A 284 21.71 18.32 8.26
CA ALA A 284 22.94 18.94 7.76
C ALA A 284 24.20 18.10 8.03
N ASP A 285 24.16 17.16 8.97
CA ASP A 285 25.31 16.33 9.35
C ASP A 285 25.65 15.31 8.26
N GLU A 286 26.84 15.40 7.66
CA GLU A 286 27.28 14.53 6.58
C GLU A 286 27.50 13.07 7.00
N ASP A 287 27.69 12.82 8.31
CA ASP A 287 27.86 11.47 8.85
C ASP A 287 26.52 10.71 8.94
N VAL A 288 25.40 11.42 8.98
CA VAL A 288 24.04 10.82 8.94
C VAL A 288 23.68 10.45 7.51
N THR A 289 23.79 9.18 7.13
CA THR A 289 23.53 8.75 5.76
C THR A 289 22.04 8.47 5.49
N LYS A 290 21.27 8.01 6.48
CA LYS A 290 19.83 7.77 6.38
C LYS A 290 19.04 8.91 7.00
N LYS A 291 18.80 9.97 6.24
CA LYS A 291 18.09 11.16 6.73
C LYS A 291 16.68 10.89 7.24
N SER A 292 15.96 9.93 6.68
CA SER A 292 14.64 9.51 7.19
C SER A 292 14.69 8.90 8.60
N GLY A 293 15.82 8.31 8.99
CA GLY A 293 16.03 7.75 10.33
C GLY A 293 16.15 8.79 11.44
N VAL A 294 16.31 10.08 11.09
CA VAL A 294 16.42 11.19 12.06
C VAL A 294 15.20 11.24 12.99
N TYR A 295 14.00 11.02 12.45
CA TYR A 295 12.77 11.05 13.23
C TYR A 295 12.69 9.89 14.23
N GLU A 296 13.03 8.67 13.79
CA GLU A 296 13.12 7.50 14.66
C GLU A 296 14.16 7.72 15.77
N PHE A 297 15.35 8.20 15.42
CA PHE A 297 16.39 8.47 16.39
C PHE A 297 15.96 9.50 17.44
N LEU A 298 15.31 10.58 17.04
CA LEU A 298 14.84 11.60 17.98
C LEU A 298 13.76 11.12 18.94
N LEU A 299 12.95 10.17 18.50
CA LEU A 299 11.89 9.57 19.32
C LEU A 299 12.41 8.45 20.23
N THR A 300 13.33 7.60 19.73
CA THR A 300 13.75 6.35 20.39
C THR A 300 15.14 6.40 20.98
N GLY A 301 15.99 7.33 20.55
CA GLY A 301 17.43 7.34 20.87
C GLY A 301 18.24 6.31 20.08
N ASN A 302 17.66 5.55 19.16
CA ASN A 302 18.31 4.47 18.41
C ASN A 302 19.22 5.03 17.31
N GLU A 303 20.52 5.12 17.55
CA GLU A 303 21.53 5.62 16.58
C GLU A 303 21.59 4.78 15.29
N LYS A 304 21.24 3.48 15.35
CA LYS A 304 21.24 2.61 14.18
C LYS A 304 20.27 3.10 13.10
N ALA A 305 19.23 3.83 13.49
CA ALA A 305 18.28 4.44 12.57
C ALA A 305 18.93 5.46 11.61
N LEU A 306 20.00 6.12 12.04
CA LEU A 306 20.71 7.14 11.28
C LEU A 306 21.65 6.57 10.21
N SER A 307 22.03 5.30 10.32
CA SER A 307 23.06 4.67 9.48
C SER A 307 24.30 5.57 9.37
N ILE A 308 24.96 5.78 10.52
CA ILE A 308 26.16 6.65 10.57
C ILE A 308 27.20 6.15 9.57
N ARG A 309 27.83 7.09 8.87
CA ARG A 309 28.81 6.84 7.82
C ARG A 309 29.94 5.94 8.36
N ALA A 310 30.18 4.84 7.66
CA ALA A 310 31.33 3.99 7.98
C ALA A 310 32.62 4.60 7.41
N PHE A 311 33.74 4.35 8.07
CA PHE A 311 35.06 4.68 7.55
C PHE A 311 35.33 3.96 6.22
N ASP A 312 35.87 4.67 5.23
CA ASP A 312 36.28 4.11 3.98
C ASP A 312 37.53 3.23 4.09
N GLN A 313 37.84 2.45 3.07
CA GLN A 313 38.97 1.53 3.08
C GLN A 313 40.32 2.23 3.22
N ARG A 314 40.45 3.43 2.70
CA ARG A 314 41.68 4.23 2.83
C ARG A 314 41.89 4.63 4.29
N THR A 315 40.89 5.20 4.91
CA THR A 315 40.92 5.63 6.33
C THR A 315 41.19 4.43 7.26
N LYS A 316 40.55 3.27 7.00
CA LYS A 316 40.81 2.04 7.77
C LYS A 316 42.26 1.59 7.63
N ARG A 317 42.83 1.60 6.41
CA ARG A 317 44.22 1.22 6.19
C ARG A 317 45.18 2.21 6.87
N GLU A 318 44.94 3.51 6.79
CA GLU A 318 45.75 4.51 7.48
C GLU A 318 45.72 4.32 9.01
N ALA A 319 44.57 4.01 9.59
CA ALA A 319 44.44 3.69 11.02
C ALA A 319 45.15 2.36 11.38
N TYR A 320 45.03 1.33 10.54
CA TYR A 320 45.69 0.04 10.70
C TYR A 320 47.21 0.16 10.75
N GLU A 321 47.81 0.89 9.78
CA GLU A 321 49.25 1.16 9.74
C GLU A 321 49.69 2.00 10.96
N ARG A 322 48.93 3.04 11.30
CA ARG A 322 49.18 3.88 12.46
C ARG A 322 49.22 3.09 13.78
N GLN A 323 48.42 2.02 13.90
CA GLN A 323 48.35 1.16 15.08
C GLN A 323 49.37 0.01 15.05
N GLY A 324 50.20 -0.09 14.01
CA GLY A 324 51.18 -1.18 13.87
C GLY A 324 50.49 -2.56 13.81
N HIS A 325 49.36 -2.64 13.07
CA HIS A 325 48.55 -3.84 12.83
C HIS A 325 47.88 -4.43 14.08
N LYS A 326 47.77 -3.65 15.17
CA LYS A 326 47.24 -4.10 16.46
C LYS A 326 45.86 -3.53 16.75
N CYS A 327 45.02 -4.34 17.41
CA CYS A 327 43.76 -3.89 17.94
C CYS A 327 43.96 -2.79 18.99
N ALA A 328 43.25 -1.67 18.89
CA ALA A 328 43.41 -0.55 19.83
C ALA A 328 42.97 -0.86 21.27
N ILE A 329 42.21 -1.94 21.50
CA ILE A 329 41.71 -2.34 22.84
C ILE A 329 42.53 -3.47 23.42
N CYS A 330 42.69 -4.62 22.76
CA CYS A 330 43.42 -5.77 23.31
C CYS A 330 44.91 -5.75 23.01
N GLY A 331 45.38 -4.94 22.06
CA GLY A 331 46.80 -4.84 21.68
C GLY A 331 47.33 -6.04 20.88
N GLU A 332 46.50 -7.03 20.56
CA GLU A 332 46.88 -8.19 19.77
C GLU A 332 46.92 -7.82 18.28
N GLU A 333 47.78 -8.51 17.51
CA GLU A 333 47.99 -8.30 16.10
C GLU A 333 46.99 -9.12 15.26
N PHE A 334 46.40 -8.51 14.25
CA PHE A 334 45.43 -9.11 13.35
C PHE A 334 45.64 -8.64 11.90
N GLU A 335 45.26 -9.48 10.97
CA GLU A 335 45.14 -9.09 9.54
C GLU A 335 44.04 -8.04 9.38
N LEU A 336 44.21 -7.12 8.43
CA LEU A 336 43.28 -6.01 8.17
C LEU A 336 41.83 -6.49 7.96
N GLU A 337 41.64 -7.62 7.29
CA GLU A 337 40.36 -8.24 6.97
C GLU A 337 39.61 -8.75 8.21
N LYS A 338 40.33 -8.96 9.32
CA LYS A 338 39.75 -9.38 10.61
C LYS A 338 39.53 -8.24 11.58
N MET A 339 39.72 -7.02 11.09
CA MET A 339 39.53 -5.82 11.90
C MET A 339 38.44 -4.90 11.34
N HIS A 340 37.78 -4.16 12.23
CA HIS A 340 36.74 -3.22 11.92
C HIS A 340 37.18 -1.79 12.27
N GLY A 341 36.89 -0.86 11.36
CA GLY A 341 37.07 0.56 11.64
C GLY A 341 35.94 1.04 12.56
N ASP A 342 36.33 1.63 13.67
CA ASP A 342 35.44 2.10 14.72
C ASP A 342 35.82 3.53 15.14
N HIS A 343 34.86 4.28 15.71
CA HIS A 343 35.10 5.63 16.18
C HIS A 343 35.83 5.62 17.55
N ILE A 344 36.95 6.33 17.68
CA ILE A 344 37.62 6.54 18.97
C ILE A 344 36.67 7.27 19.92
N LYS A 345 36.12 8.40 19.50
CA LYS A 345 35.05 9.11 20.16
C LYS A 345 33.75 8.80 19.43
N PRO A 346 32.77 8.15 20.09
CA PRO A 346 31.48 7.84 19.46
C PRO A 346 30.81 9.05 18.83
N TRP A 347 30.05 8.82 17.74
CA TRP A 347 29.30 9.88 17.07
C TRP A 347 28.31 10.55 18.02
N SER A 348 27.61 9.81 18.86
CA SER A 348 26.69 10.29 19.90
C SER A 348 27.33 11.26 20.88
N LYS A 349 28.62 11.15 21.07
CA LYS A 349 29.42 12.03 21.93
C LYS A 349 30.14 13.14 21.15
N GLY A 350 29.74 13.39 19.88
CA GLY A 350 30.29 14.42 19.01
C GLY A 350 31.59 14.03 18.30
N GLY A 351 31.83 12.73 18.08
CA GLY A 351 32.89 12.23 17.21
C GLY A 351 32.40 12.17 15.77
N HIS A 352 33.23 12.67 14.84
CA HIS A 352 32.91 12.62 13.39
C HIS A 352 33.69 11.49 12.71
N THR A 353 33.21 11.07 11.53
CA THR A 353 33.84 10.05 10.68
C THR A 353 35.05 10.67 9.94
N THR A 354 36.09 10.98 10.69
CA THR A 354 37.35 11.57 10.21
C THR A 354 38.51 10.61 10.43
N PRO A 355 39.62 10.69 9.64
CA PRO A 355 40.79 9.81 9.79
C PRO A 355 41.39 9.81 11.21
N ASP A 356 41.38 10.97 11.89
CA ASP A 356 41.91 11.10 13.24
C ASP A 356 41.03 10.42 14.30
N ASN A 357 39.73 10.24 14.02
CA ASN A 357 38.77 9.58 14.90
C ASN A 357 38.55 8.11 14.56
N CYS A 358 39.32 7.54 13.61
CA CYS A 358 39.26 6.15 13.22
C CYS A 358 40.25 5.31 14.04
N GLN A 359 39.77 4.22 14.64
CA GLN A 359 40.58 3.14 15.20
C GLN A 359 40.22 1.80 14.60
N MET A 360 41.16 0.88 14.60
CA MET A 360 40.94 -0.51 14.16
C MET A 360 40.78 -1.42 15.37
N LEU A 361 39.69 -2.16 15.42
CA LEU A 361 39.37 -3.14 16.46
C LEU A 361 39.23 -4.52 15.87
N CYS A 362 39.69 -5.56 16.57
CA CYS A 362 39.32 -6.93 16.23
C CYS A 362 37.82 -7.17 16.44
N THR A 363 37.27 -8.21 15.83
CA THR A 363 35.83 -8.50 15.87
C THR A 363 35.30 -8.58 17.30
N ASP A 364 36.02 -9.27 18.22
CA ASP A 364 35.58 -9.45 19.59
C ASP A 364 35.56 -8.14 20.39
N CYS A 365 36.57 -7.31 20.23
CA CYS A 365 36.63 -6.01 20.90
C CYS A 365 35.59 -5.04 20.35
N ASN A 366 35.35 -5.06 19.05
CA ASN A 366 34.33 -4.25 18.41
C ASN A 366 32.90 -4.62 18.88
N LEU A 367 32.60 -5.93 18.97
CA LEU A 367 31.31 -6.42 19.49
C LEU A 367 31.11 -6.04 20.96
N LYS A 368 32.17 -6.21 21.81
CA LYS A 368 32.10 -5.83 23.23
C LYS A 368 31.88 -4.35 23.44
N LYS A 369 32.56 -3.51 22.66
CA LYS A 369 32.36 -2.05 22.71
C LYS A 369 30.94 -1.64 22.31
N GLY A 370 30.43 -2.17 21.19
CA GLY A 370 29.08 -1.89 20.73
C GLY A 370 27.96 -2.39 21.67
N ALA A 371 28.26 -3.31 22.59
CA ALA A 371 27.34 -3.78 23.62
C ALA A 371 27.35 -2.90 24.91
N GLN A 372 28.33 -1.98 25.04
CA GLN A 372 28.50 -1.10 26.21
C GLN A 372 28.11 0.36 25.93
N GLU A 373 27.88 0.71 24.69
CA GLU A 373 27.38 2.03 24.21
C GLU A 373 25.86 2.05 24.07
#